data_6011fa7626de259844b53f7a5c9317ce
#
_entry.id   6011fa7626de259844b53f7a5c9317ce
#
_cell.length_a   1.000
_cell.length_b   1.000
_cell.length_c   1.000
_cell.angle_alpha   90.00
_cell.angle_beta   90.00
_cell.angle_gamma   90.00
#
_symmetry.space_group_name_H-M   'P 1'
#
loop_
_entity.id
_entity.type
_entity.pdbx_description
1 polymer ?
#
loop_
_entity_poly.entity_id
_entity_poly.type
_entity_poly.pdbx_seq_one_letter_code
_entity_poly.pdbx_strand_id
1 'polypeptide(L)'
;MLTNARIHGREILSEHEVLMLLNFELSAYEECADCHFTAVDHSIRDASGSNWHGAKLQADGEVTDAARSIGRQVLDEVHETYNIE
;
A
#
# COMPACT_ATOMS: atom_id res chain seq x y z
N MET A 1 13.44 22.48 12.00
CA MET A 1 13.51 21.27 11.24
C MET A 1 12.18 20.55 11.23
N LEU A 2 11.75 20.15 10.08
CA LEU A 2 10.52 19.40 9.97
C LEU A 2 10.79 17.93 10.11
N THR A 3 9.98 17.24 10.90
CA THR A 3 10.06 15.80 11.01
C THR A 3 8.75 15.18 10.58
N ASN A 4 8.83 14.01 10.03
CA ASN A 4 7.64 13.24 9.74
C ASN A 4 7.01 12.77 11.04
N ALA A 5 5.69 12.79 11.10
CA ALA A 5 4.98 12.20 12.22
C ALA A 5 5.21 10.68 12.19
N ARG A 6 5.44 10.11 13.37
CA ARG A 6 5.69 8.67 13.48
C ARG A 6 4.91 8.08 14.63
N ILE A 7 4.46 6.85 14.43
CA ILE A 7 3.83 6.05 15.46
C ILE A 7 4.49 4.69 15.41
N HIS A 8 5.07 4.24 16.53
CA HIS A 8 5.78 2.96 16.59
C HIS A 8 6.86 2.85 15.50
N GLY A 9 7.55 3.96 15.21
CA GLY A 9 8.57 3.99 14.19
C GLY A 9 8.06 4.09 12.76
N ARG A 10 6.75 4.21 12.57
CA ARG A 10 6.13 4.27 11.24
C ARG A 10 5.86 5.73 10.88
N GLU A 11 6.03 6.04 9.60
CA GLU A 11 5.66 7.36 9.07
C GLU A 11 4.17 7.39 8.83
N ILE A 12 3.58 8.58 8.94
CA ILE A 12 2.14 8.77 8.73
C ILE A 12 1.92 9.53 7.44
N LEU A 13 1.13 8.94 6.55
CA LEU A 13 0.74 9.53 5.27
C LEU A 13 -0.79 9.59 5.20
N SER A 14 -1.31 10.42 4.31
CA SER A 14 -2.73 10.38 3.99
C SER A 14 -3.04 9.11 3.21
N GLU A 15 -4.30 8.70 3.18
CA GLU A 15 -4.73 7.57 2.37
C GLU A 15 -4.35 7.76 0.90
N HIS A 16 -4.56 8.98 0.39
CA HIS A 16 -4.21 9.32 -0.98
C HIS A 16 -2.72 9.12 -1.26
N GLU A 17 -1.87 9.55 -0.33
CA GLU A 17 -0.43 9.40 -0.48
C GLU A 17 0.00 7.94 -0.43
N VAL A 18 -0.62 7.13 0.42
CA VAL A 18 -0.35 5.70 0.47
C VAL A 18 -0.74 5.04 -0.85
N LEU A 19 -1.90 5.38 -1.40
CA LEU A 19 -2.33 4.85 -2.69
C LEU A 19 -1.40 5.27 -3.81
N MET A 20 -0.96 6.52 -3.83
CA MET A 20 -0.01 6.99 -4.83
C MET A 20 1.30 6.22 -4.76
N LEU A 21 1.80 5.98 -3.55
CA LEU A 21 3.03 5.25 -3.34
C LEU A 21 2.90 3.78 -3.77
N LEU A 22 1.80 3.14 -3.39
CA LEU A 22 1.53 1.76 -3.80
C LEU A 22 1.50 1.64 -5.33
N ASN A 23 0.81 2.56 -5.98
CA ASN A 23 0.70 2.52 -7.44
C ASN A 23 2.01 2.87 -8.13
N PHE A 24 2.79 3.76 -7.56
CA PHE A 24 4.11 4.07 -8.08
C PHE A 24 5.01 2.83 -8.05
N GLU A 25 5.05 2.14 -6.92
CA GLU A 25 5.85 0.92 -6.78
C GLU A 25 5.35 -0.18 -7.73
N LEU A 26 4.03 -0.30 -7.86
CA LEU A 26 3.43 -1.29 -8.74
C LEU A 26 3.79 -1.05 -10.20
N SER A 27 3.95 0.21 -10.60
CA SER A 27 4.23 0.57 -11.98
C SER A 27 5.62 0.11 -12.47
N ALA A 28 6.48 -0.31 -11.54
CA ALA A 28 7.78 -0.84 -11.89
C ALA A 28 7.70 -2.26 -12.51
N TYR A 29 6.55 -2.89 -12.42
CA TYR A 29 6.38 -4.28 -12.85
C TYR A 29 5.49 -4.37 -14.08
N GLU A 30 6.03 -4.93 -15.15
CA GLU A 30 5.32 -5.07 -16.41
C GLU A 30 4.08 -5.95 -16.28
N GLU A 31 4.13 -6.96 -15.43
CA GLU A 31 3.00 -7.85 -15.16
C GLU A 31 1.81 -7.13 -14.58
N CYS A 32 2.02 -5.93 -14.03
CA CYS A 32 0.99 -5.12 -13.40
C CYS A 32 0.67 -3.87 -14.21
N ALA A 33 0.99 -3.85 -15.51
CA ALA A 33 0.80 -2.66 -16.36
C ALA A 33 -0.64 -2.15 -16.34
N ASP A 34 -1.61 -3.06 -16.25
CA ASP A 34 -3.04 -2.72 -16.26
C ASP A 34 -3.65 -2.68 -14.85
N CYS A 35 -2.81 -2.81 -13.83
CA CYS A 35 -3.28 -2.93 -12.46
C CYS A 35 -3.07 -1.64 -11.68
N HIS A 36 -3.95 -1.41 -10.71
CA HIS A 36 -3.75 -0.33 -9.76
C HIS A 36 -4.54 -0.60 -8.48
N PHE A 37 -4.06 -0.03 -7.40
CA PHE A 37 -4.77 -0.05 -6.13
C PHE A 37 -5.76 1.10 -6.09
N THR A 38 -6.99 0.82 -5.65
CA THR A 38 -8.09 1.79 -5.68
C THR A 38 -8.52 2.25 -4.30
N ALA A 39 -8.25 1.47 -3.27
CA ALA A 39 -8.65 1.80 -1.90
C ALA A 39 -7.80 1.00 -0.93
N VAL A 40 -7.66 1.52 0.28
CA VAL A 40 -7.00 0.80 1.36
C VAL A 40 -8.02 0.34 2.39
N ASP A 41 -7.71 -0.77 3.05
CA ASP A 41 -8.56 -1.34 4.09
C ASP A 41 -8.04 -0.88 5.45
N HIS A 42 -8.79 -0.02 6.10
CA HIS A 42 -8.45 0.50 7.41
C HIS A 42 -8.70 -0.55 8.49
N SER A 43 -7.92 -0.48 9.56
CA SER A 43 -8.11 -1.36 10.70
C SER A 43 -7.82 -0.61 12.00
N ILE A 44 -8.26 -1.20 13.11
CA ILE A 44 -7.83 -0.72 14.42
C ILE A 44 -6.35 -1.03 14.54
N ARG A 45 -5.58 -0.11 15.13
CA ARG A 45 -4.14 -0.29 15.30
C ARG A 45 -3.87 -1.62 16.03
N ASP A 46 -3.04 -2.43 15.42
CA ASP A 46 -2.69 -3.74 15.95
C ASP A 46 -1.41 -3.69 16.78
N ALA A 47 -0.92 -4.86 17.20
CA ALA A 47 0.28 -4.96 18.02
C ALA A 47 1.54 -4.44 17.32
N SER A 48 1.57 -4.44 15.99
CA SER A 48 2.71 -3.90 15.22
C SER A 48 2.64 -2.39 15.07
N GLY A 49 1.53 -1.76 15.45
CA GLY A 49 1.30 -0.34 15.29
C GLY A 49 0.63 0.05 13.99
N SER A 50 0.33 -0.92 13.13
CA SER A 50 -0.32 -0.65 11.84
C SER A 50 -1.81 -0.35 12.02
N ASN A 51 -2.33 0.64 11.29
CA ASN A 51 -3.75 0.99 11.32
C ASN A 51 -4.46 0.68 9.99
N TRP A 52 -3.84 -0.10 9.14
CA TRP A 52 -4.44 -0.59 7.90
C TRP A 52 -3.83 -1.95 7.58
N HIS A 53 -4.50 -2.78 6.81
CA HIS A 53 -4.04 -4.15 6.62
C HIS A 53 -4.09 -4.64 5.19
N GLY A 54 -4.56 -3.83 4.26
CA GLY A 54 -4.62 -4.26 2.87
C GLY A 54 -5.06 -3.16 1.95
N ALA A 55 -5.11 -3.49 0.67
CA ALA A 55 -5.59 -2.57 -0.35
C ALA A 55 -6.24 -3.38 -1.47
N LYS A 56 -7.18 -2.74 -2.15
CA LYS A 56 -7.92 -3.37 -3.23
C LYS A 56 -7.17 -3.18 -4.54
N LEU A 57 -6.80 -4.29 -5.17
CA LEU A 57 -6.14 -4.30 -6.47
C LEU A 57 -7.16 -4.54 -7.56
N GLN A 58 -7.15 -3.71 -8.59
CA GLN A 58 -8.02 -3.84 -9.75
C GLN A 58 -7.19 -3.82 -11.04
N ALA A 59 -7.76 -4.41 -12.08
CA ALA A 59 -7.16 -4.43 -13.40
C ALA A 59 -8.25 -4.20 -14.46
N ASP A 60 -7.84 -3.83 -15.66
CA ASP A 60 -8.79 -3.64 -16.76
C ASP A 60 -9.47 -4.95 -17.17
N GLY A 61 -8.81 -6.07 -16.91
CA GLY A 61 -9.38 -7.39 -17.09
C GLY A 61 -9.25 -8.16 -15.80
N GLU A 62 -8.87 -9.41 -15.93
CA GLU A 62 -8.68 -10.27 -14.77
C GLU A 62 -7.30 -10.04 -14.17
N VAL A 63 -7.24 -9.97 -12.85
CA VAL A 63 -5.95 -9.90 -12.14
C VAL A 63 -5.30 -11.27 -12.21
N THR A 64 -4.13 -11.35 -12.86
CA THR A 64 -3.40 -12.60 -12.98
C THR A 64 -2.77 -13.00 -11.65
N ASP A 65 -2.37 -14.27 -11.53
CA ASP A 65 -1.67 -14.74 -10.34
C ASP A 65 -0.34 -14.02 -10.15
N ALA A 66 0.36 -13.75 -11.25
CA ALA A 66 1.63 -13.02 -11.19
C ALA A 66 1.41 -11.59 -10.67
N ALA A 67 0.40 -10.90 -11.19
CA ALA A 67 0.08 -9.53 -10.75
C ALA A 67 -0.35 -9.51 -9.28
N ARG A 68 -1.12 -10.50 -8.85
CA ARG A 68 -1.57 -10.61 -7.46
C ARG A 68 -0.39 -10.80 -6.51
N SER A 69 0.56 -11.66 -6.89
CA SER A 69 1.75 -11.91 -6.10
C SER A 69 2.62 -10.66 -5.97
N ILE A 70 2.81 -9.94 -7.07
CA ILE A 70 3.58 -8.69 -7.07
C ILE A 70 2.85 -7.63 -6.24
N GLY A 71 1.54 -7.52 -6.39
CA GLY A 71 0.75 -6.58 -5.62
C GLY A 71 0.88 -6.82 -4.12
N ARG A 72 0.89 -8.09 -3.71
CA ARG A 72 1.09 -8.46 -2.31
C ARG A 72 2.47 -8.03 -1.81
N GLN A 73 3.50 -8.26 -2.61
CA GLN A 73 4.86 -7.87 -2.26
C GLN A 73 4.97 -6.35 -2.07
N VAL A 74 4.43 -5.58 -3.01
CA VAL A 74 4.42 -4.12 -2.94
C VAL A 74 3.67 -3.66 -1.70
N LEU A 75 2.50 -4.26 -1.46
CA LEU A 75 1.66 -3.92 -0.32
C LEU A 75 2.40 -4.16 0.99
N ASP A 76 3.05 -5.31 1.12
CA ASP A 76 3.75 -5.67 2.35
C ASP A 76 4.89 -4.69 2.65
N GLU A 77 5.64 -4.27 1.64
CA GLU A 77 6.74 -3.33 1.81
C GLU A 77 6.24 -1.96 2.32
N VAL A 78 5.19 -1.45 1.71
CA VAL A 78 4.62 -0.16 2.10
C VAL A 78 3.94 -0.27 3.46
N HIS A 79 3.25 -1.37 3.71
CA HIS A 79 2.56 -1.61 4.97
C HIS A 79 3.51 -1.61 6.17
N GLU A 80 4.74 -2.10 6.01
CA GLU A 80 5.71 -2.13 7.10
C GLU A 80 6.19 -0.74 7.52
N THR A 81 6.15 0.22 6.61
CA THR A 81 6.77 1.52 6.80
C THR A 81 5.79 2.61 7.20
N TYR A 82 4.55 2.55 6.72
CA TYR A 82 3.62 3.67 6.81
C TYR A 82 2.33 3.32 7.53
N ASN A 83 1.80 4.32 8.24
CA ASN A 83 0.43 4.33 8.74
C ASN A 83 -0.35 5.41 7.99
N ILE A 84 -1.67 5.35 8.09
CA ILE A 84 -2.56 6.32 7.47
C ILE A 84 -3.07 7.26 8.56
N GLU A 85 -3.06 8.55 8.26
CA GLU A 85 -3.58 9.55 9.21
C GLU A 85 -5.10 9.49 9.38
#